data_c4975b1669a1d47ab42d9d319daf33c5
#
_entry.id   c4975b1669a1d47ab42d9d319daf33c5
#
_cell.length_a   1.000
_cell.length_b   1.000
_cell.length_c   1.000
_cell.angle_alpha   90.00
_cell.angle_beta   90.00
_cell.angle_gamma   90.00
#
_symmetry.space_group_name_H-M   'P 1'
#
loop_
_entity.id
_entity.type
_entity.pdbx_description
1 polymer ?
#
loop_
_entity_poly.entity_id
_entity_poly.type
_entity_poly.pdbx_seq_one_letter_code
_entity_poly.pdbx_strand_id
1 'polypeptide(L)'
;CVPCETYFTETQLVNGKCPDCGRDVKLMKEEAYFFNMKKYADRLLKYYDEHPDFIQPEYRKTEMINNFIKPGLEDLCVTRTTFDWGIKVKSDPKHVIYVWLDALTNYVTALGYKQEDDSLYRKLWPADLQIVGKDIARFHLIYWPIFLMALDLPLPKKILVHNFIMMKDGKMSKSKGNV
;
A
#
# COMPACT_ATOMS: atom_id res chain seq x y z
N CYS A 1 0.10 -15.94 2.31
CA CYS A 1 -0.87 -16.42 1.32
C CYS A 1 -0.32 -16.28 -0.10
N VAL A 2 -0.04 -17.40 -0.77
CA VAL A 2 0.56 -17.38 -2.12
C VAL A 2 -0.34 -16.69 -3.16
N PRO A 3 -1.67 -16.97 -3.22
CA PRO A 3 -2.53 -16.34 -4.23
C PRO A 3 -2.78 -14.83 -4.03
N CYS A 4 -2.57 -14.33 -2.80
CA CYS A 4 -2.70 -12.88 -2.51
C CYS A 4 -1.34 -12.19 -2.49
N GLU A 5 -0.25 -12.96 -2.64
CA GLU A 5 1.13 -12.47 -2.51
C GLU A 5 1.36 -11.61 -1.26
N THR A 6 0.69 -11.98 -0.16
CA THR A 6 0.69 -11.22 1.09
C THR A 6 1.17 -12.07 2.25
N TYR A 7 2.03 -11.49 3.08
CA TYR A 7 2.44 -12.10 4.35
C TYR A 7 1.50 -11.70 5.47
N PHE A 8 1.26 -12.65 6.35
CA PHE A 8 0.48 -12.46 7.56
C PHE A 8 1.23 -13.09 8.73
N THR A 9 1.18 -12.46 9.87
CA THR A 9 1.55 -13.10 11.14
C THR A 9 0.43 -14.05 11.56
N GLU A 10 0.73 -15.00 12.44
CA GLU A 10 -0.30 -15.92 12.95
C GLU A 10 -1.50 -15.21 13.56
N THR A 11 -1.26 -14.07 14.21
CA THR A 11 -2.30 -13.23 14.84
C THR A 11 -3.22 -12.53 13.84
N GLN A 12 -2.78 -12.38 12.60
CA GLN A 12 -3.56 -11.74 11.53
C GLN A 12 -4.44 -12.74 10.76
N LEU A 13 -4.24 -14.05 10.98
CA LEU A 13 -5.03 -15.06 10.31
C LEU A 13 -6.42 -15.19 10.92
N VAL A 14 -7.41 -15.46 10.09
CA VAL A 14 -8.78 -15.74 10.51
C VAL A 14 -9.00 -17.25 10.42
N ASN A 15 -9.12 -17.90 11.58
CA ASN A 15 -9.21 -19.38 11.66
C ASN A 15 -8.06 -20.11 10.93
N GLY A 16 -6.84 -19.58 11.03
CA GLY A 16 -5.66 -20.15 10.37
C GLY A 16 -5.60 -19.89 8.85
N LYS A 17 -6.49 -19.08 8.31
CA LYS A 17 -6.60 -18.78 6.88
C LYS A 17 -6.33 -17.31 6.56
N CYS A 18 -6.07 -17.03 5.30
CA CYS A 18 -5.87 -15.69 4.80
C CYS A 18 -7.10 -14.80 5.06
N PRO A 19 -6.96 -13.66 5.74
CA PRO A 19 -8.09 -12.76 6.02
C PRO A 19 -8.70 -12.13 4.76
N ASP A 20 -7.90 -12.00 3.69
CA ASP A 20 -8.35 -11.33 2.47
C ASP A 20 -9.14 -12.26 1.53
N CYS A 21 -8.71 -13.52 1.40
CA CYS A 21 -9.30 -14.44 0.41
C CYS A 21 -9.83 -15.75 1.00
N GLY A 22 -9.66 -16.02 2.30
CA GLY A 22 -10.14 -17.21 2.98
C GLY A 22 -9.39 -18.51 2.63
N ARG A 23 -8.33 -18.46 1.82
CA ARG A 23 -7.55 -19.64 1.41
C ARG A 23 -6.52 -20.02 2.47
N ASP A 24 -6.03 -21.23 2.39
CA ASP A 24 -4.97 -21.74 3.26
C ASP A 24 -3.67 -20.94 3.04
N VAL A 25 -2.94 -20.70 4.14
CA VAL A 25 -1.64 -20.06 4.12
C VAL A 25 -0.54 -21.10 4.31
N LYS A 26 0.66 -20.80 3.81
CA LYS A 26 1.83 -21.66 3.99
C LYS A 26 2.88 -20.91 4.78
N LEU A 27 3.51 -21.58 5.75
CA LEU A 27 4.69 -21.05 6.41
C LEU A 27 5.84 -21.05 5.40
N MET A 28 6.38 -19.85 5.13
CA MET A 28 7.52 -19.69 4.23
C MET A 28 8.63 -18.96 4.97
N LYS A 29 9.86 -19.44 4.80
CA LYS A 29 11.07 -18.73 5.19
C LYS A 29 11.71 -18.19 3.93
N GLU A 30 11.85 -16.89 3.87
CA GLU A 30 12.41 -16.19 2.74
C GLU A 30 13.31 -15.06 3.25
N GLU A 31 14.48 -14.91 2.62
CA GLU A 31 15.31 -13.73 2.85
C GLU A 31 14.64 -12.53 2.19
N ALA A 32 14.48 -11.44 2.91
CA ALA A 32 13.81 -10.25 2.41
C ALA A 32 14.36 -8.99 3.08
N TYR A 33 14.30 -7.87 2.35
CA TYR A 33 14.49 -6.55 2.93
C TYR A 33 13.18 -6.04 3.54
N PHE A 34 13.31 -5.39 4.68
CA PHE A 34 12.20 -4.78 5.38
C PHE A 34 12.36 -3.27 5.44
N PHE A 35 11.28 -2.56 5.15
CA PHE A 35 11.20 -1.11 5.31
C PHE A 35 10.68 -0.78 6.70
N ASN A 36 11.41 0.03 7.45
CA ASN A 36 11.04 0.40 8.82
C ASN A 36 9.90 1.42 8.83
N MET A 37 8.67 0.92 8.85
CA MET A 37 7.44 1.73 8.89
C MET A 37 7.27 2.48 10.22
N LYS A 38 7.73 1.89 11.33
CA LYS A 38 7.58 2.44 12.69
C LYS A 38 8.20 3.82 12.81
N LYS A 39 9.34 4.04 12.15
CA LYS A 39 10.05 5.33 12.14
C LYS A 39 9.16 6.51 11.70
N TYR A 40 8.13 6.25 10.91
CA TYR A 40 7.28 7.27 10.31
C TYR A 40 5.90 7.40 10.96
N ALA A 41 5.56 6.55 11.93
CA ALA A 41 4.23 6.50 12.54
C ALA A 41 3.80 7.86 13.13
N ASP A 42 4.64 8.47 13.95
CA ASP A 42 4.34 9.76 14.59
C ASP A 42 4.25 10.89 13.56
N ARG A 43 5.13 10.88 12.53
CA ARG A 43 5.08 11.87 11.44
C ARG A 43 3.78 11.74 10.64
N LEU A 44 3.31 10.50 10.41
CA LEU A 44 2.05 10.25 9.72
C LEU A 44 0.84 10.71 10.54
N LEU A 45 0.81 10.41 11.84
CA LEU A 45 -0.26 10.86 12.74
C LEU A 45 -0.32 12.39 12.79
N LYS A 46 0.82 13.04 12.97
CA LYS A 46 0.91 14.50 12.94
C LYS A 46 0.38 15.07 11.63
N TYR A 47 0.74 14.46 10.50
CA TYR A 47 0.23 14.88 9.19
C TYR A 47 -1.29 14.77 9.09
N TYR A 48 -1.89 13.69 9.61
CA TYR A 48 -3.34 13.53 9.63
C TYR A 48 -4.06 14.57 10.48
N ASP A 49 -3.44 15.01 11.58
CA ASP A 49 -4.01 16.02 12.45
C ASP A 49 -3.90 17.43 11.83
N GLU A 50 -2.79 17.72 11.16
CA GLU A 50 -2.56 18.99 10.48
C GLU A 50 -3.37 19.13 9.17
N HIS A 51 -3.81 18.00 8.58
CA HIS A 51 -4.54 17.95 7.32
C HIS A 51 -5.85 17.15 7.47
N PRO A 52 -6.88 17.71 8.13
CA PRO A 52 -8.11 16.98 8.44
C PRO A 52 -8.87 16.50 7.20
N ASP A 53 -8.71 17.18 6.07
CA ASP A 53 -9.33 16.84 4.78
C ASP A 53 -8.55 15.84 3.94
N PHE A 54 -7.38 15.41 4.39
CA PHE A 54 -6.51 14.51 3.63
C PHE A 54 -7.19 13.18 3.30
N ILE A 55 -7.96 12.62 4.23
CA ILE A 55 -8.65 11.32 4.07
C ILE A 55 -10.16 11.54 4.07
N GLN A 56 -10.82 11.08 3.01
CA GLN A 56 -12.26 11.14 2.88
C GLN A 56 -12.85 9.73 2.56
N PRO A 57 -13.93 9.35 3.19
CA PRO A 57 -14.60 9.97 4.35
C PRO A 57 -13.77 9.85 5.65
N GLU A 58 -14.00 10.75 6.61
CA GLU A 58 -13.19 10.87 7.84
C GLU A 58 -13.11 9.58 8.66
N TYR A 59 -14.16 8.77 8.70
CA TYR A 59 -14.15 7.50 9.43
C TYR A 59 -13.03 6.54 8.95
N ARG A 60 -12.57 6.68 7.71
CA ARG A 60 -11.44 5.90 7.18
C ARG A 60 -10.12 6.26 7.87
N LYS A 61 -9.92 7.53 8.23
CA LYS A 61 -8.78 7.95 9.06
C LYS A 61 -8.82 7.25 10.42
N THR A 62 -9.98 7.28 11.07
CA THR A 62 -10.18 6.62 12.37
C THR A 62 -9.93 5.10 12.29
N GLU A 63 -10.39 4.45 11.22
CA GLU A 63 -10.15 3.02 10.95
C GLU A 63 -8.65 2.73 10.83
N MET A 64 -7.90 3.50 10.05
CA MET A 64 -6.45 3.32 9.89
C MET A 64 -5.69 3.53 11.19
N ILE A 65 -6.04 4.56 11.95
CA ILE A 65 -5.40 4.87 13.22
C ILE A 65 -5.64 3.73 14.22
N ASN A 66 -6.88 3.33 14.42
CA ASN A 66 -7.22 2.36 15.47
C ASN A 66 -6.78 0.94 15.14
N ASN A 67 -6.88 0.53 13.87
CA ASN A 67 -6.61 -0.87 13.48
C ASN A 67 -5.14 -1.14 13.13
N PHE A 68 -4.38 -0.11 12.74
CA PHE A 68 -3.03 -0.33 12.22
C PHE A 68 -1.95 0.52 12.91
N ILE A 69 -2.22 1.82 13.18
CA ILE A 69 -1.17 2.71 13.69
C ILE A 69 -1.04 2.61 15.21
N LYS A 70 -2.15 2.68 15.95
CA LYS A 70 -2.14 2.58 17.43
C LYS A 70 -1.62 1.24 17.97
N PRO A 71 -1.95 0.08 17.37
CA PRO A 71 -1.35 -1.19 17.78
C PRO A 71 0.14 -1.28 17.53
N GLY A 72 0.68 -0.38 16.71
CA GLY A 72 2.06 -0.33 16.26
C GLY A 72 2.21 -0.82 14.82
N LEU A 73 2.79 0.01 13.96
CA LEU A 73 3.12 -0.41 12.60
C LEU A 73 4.20 -1.48 12.63
N GLU A 74 4.02 -2.53 11.86
CA GLU A 74 5.06 -3.53 11.60
C GLU A 74 5.94 -3.09 10.44
N ASP A 75 7.19 -3.58 10.42
CA ASP A 75 8.08 -3.34 9.29
C ASP A 75 7.54 -4.06 8.06
N LEU A 76 7.58 -3.37 6.92
CA LEU A 76 7.03 -3.87 5.67
C LEU A 76 8.07 -4.63 4.88
N CYS A 77 7.80 -5.89 4.56
CA CYS A 77 8.59 -6.66 3.62
C CYS A 77 8.47 -6.01 2.22
N VAL A 78 9.61 -5.61 1.63
CA VAL A 78 9.65 -4.87 0.36
C VAL A 78 10.35 -5.61 -0.77
N THR A 79 10.82 -6.82 -0.53
CA THR A 79 11.43 -7.67 -1.56
C THR A 79 11.02 -9.12 -1.43
N ARG A 80 11.26 -9.90 -2.48
CA ARG A 80 11.01 -11.33 -2.60
C ARG A 80 12.19 -12.03 -3.26
N THR A 81 12.41 -13.30 -2.94
CA THR A 81 13.42 -14.16 -3.58
C THR A 81 12.83 -15.44 -4.16
N THR A 82 11.54 -15.70 -3.95
CA THR A 82 10.86 -16.95 -4.35
C THR A 82 10.50 -17.01 -5.83
N PHE A 83 10.63 -15.91 -6.56
CA PHE A 83 10.40 -15.84 -8.00
C PHE A 83 11.30 -14.80 -8.66
N ASP A 84 11.51 -14.93 -9.96
CA ASP A 84 12.46 -14.12 -10.74
C ASP A 84 11.84 -13.00 -11.56
N TRP A 85 10.50 -13.02 -11.70
CA TRP A 85 9.79 -12.02 -12.48
C TRP A 85 9.58 -10.74 -11.67
N GLY A 86 9.89 -9.59 -12.25
CA GLY A 86 9.68 -8.27 -11.64
C GLY A 86 10.95 -7.40 -11.66
N ILE A 87 10.90 -6.28 -10.95
CA ILE A 87 12.00 -5.31 -10.87
C ILE A 87 13.06 -5.83 -9.89
N LYS A 88 14.24 -6.09 -10.39
CA LYS A 88 15.38 -6.55 -9.57
C LYS A 88 15.95 -5.40 -8.73
N VAL A 89 16.34 -5.70 -7.50
CA VAL A 89 17.10 -4.77 -6.67
C VAL A 89 18.51 -4.64 -7.22
N LYS A 90 18.92 -3.43 -7.62
CA LYS A 90 20.22 -3.20 -8.30
C LYS A 90 21.43 -3.66 -7.49
N SER A 91 21.40 -3.44 -6.17
CA SER A 91 22.47 -3.81 -5.25
C SER A 91 22.46 -5.29 -4.86
N ASP A 92 21.37 -5.99 -5.09
CA ASP A 92 21.20 -7.41 -4.75
C ASP A 92 20.20 -8.07 -5.71
N PRO A 93 20.62 -8.46 -6.93
CA PRO A 93 19.72 -8.91 -7.99
C PRO A 93 18.97 -10.23 -7.73
N LYS A 94 19.31 -10.96 -6.65
CA LYS A 94 18.50 -12.11 -6.21
C LYS A 94 17.13 -11.71 -5.67
N HIS A 95 16.99 -10.43 -5.25
CA HIS A 95 15.74 -9.88 -4.77
C HIS A 95 14.95 -9.19 -5.87
N VAL A 96 13.64 -9.43 -5.87
CA VAL A 96 12.64 -8.73 -6.68
C VAL A 96 11.86 -7.77 -5.79
N ILE A 97 11.59 -6.56 -6.26
CA ILE A 97 10.80 -5.58 -5.52
C ILE A 97 9.38 -6.10 -5.34
N TYR A 98 8.86 -5.95 -4.10
CA TYR A 98 7.50 -6.32 -3.76
C TYR A 98 6.48 -5.45 -4.50
N VAL A 99 5.42 -6.09 -4.99
CA VAL A 99 4.41 -5.48 -5.87
C VAL A 99 3.84 -4.15 -5.36
N TRP A 100 3.60 -4.00 -4.07
CA TRP A 100 3.02 -2.75 -3.54
C TRP A 100 4.03 -1.59 -3.49
N LEU A 101 5.31 -1.86 -3.38
CA LEU A 101 6.31 -0.79 -3.51
C LEU A 101 6.34 -0.29 -4.96
N ASP A 102 6.33 -1.20 -5.94
CA ASP A 102 6.26 -0.88 -7.36
C ASP A 102 4.94 -0.16 -7.72
N ALA A 103 3.79 -0.76 -7.35
CA ALA A 103 2.47 -0.22 -7.68
C ALA A 103 2.24 1.20 -7.13
N LEU A 104 2.69 1.49 -5.91
CA LEU A 104 2.52 2.82 -5.31
C LEU A 104 3.48 3.85 -5.90
N THR A 105 4.73 3.48 -6.17
CA THR A 105 5.67 4.42 -6.78
C THR A 105 5.30 4.77 -8.22
N ASN A 106 4.45 3.98 -8.88
CA ASN A 106 3.93 4.29 -10.21
C ASN A 106 3.27 5.67 -10.30
N TYR A 107 2.65 6.18 -9.25
CA TYR A 107 2.05 7.51 -9.24
C TYR A 107 3.04 8.64 -9.54
N VAL A 108 4.30 8.48 -9.22
CA VAL A 108 5.35 9.48 -9.49
C VAL A 108 6.23 9.08 -10.67
N THR A 109 6.51 7.79 -10.87
CA THR A 109 7.37 7.31 -11.96
C THR A 109 6.71 7.48 -13.31
N ALA A 110 5.37 7.28 -13.41
CA ALA A 110 4.61 7.52 -14.63
C ALA A 110 4.58 9.00 -15.04
N LEU A 111 4.84 9.91 -14.10
CA LEU A 111 4.97 11.34 -14.37
C LEU A 111 6.42 11.77 -14.71
N GLY A 112 7.36 10.84 -14.74
CA GLY A 112 8.75 11.13 -15.07
C GLY A 112 9.63 11.52 -13.86
N TYR A 113 9.22 11.24 -12.64
CA TYR A 113 10.04 11.54 -11.46
C TYR A 113 11.45 10.95 -11.58
N LYS A 114 12.48 11.81 -11.43
CA LYS A 114 13.90 11.49 -11.62
C LYS A 114 14.28 10.96 -13.01
N GLN A 115 13.47 11.19 -14.01
CA GLN A 115 13.83 10.95 -15.41
C GLN A 115 14.42 12.22 -16.03
N GLU A 116 14.95 12.11 -17.25
CA GLU A 116 15.52 13.22 -18.00
C GLU A 116 14.47 14.31 -18.27
N ASP A 117 13.24 13.90 -18.62
CA ASP A 117 12.09 14.78 -18.70
C ASP A 117 11.15 14.51 -17.52
N ASP A 118 11.14 15.42 -16.53
CA ASP A 118 10.27 15.42 -15.37
C ASP A 118 9.19 16.52 -15.41
N SER A 119 8.94 17.06 -16.57
CA SER A 119 7.99 18.18 -16.77
C SER A 119 6.58 17.87 -16.31
N LEU A 120 6.08 16.65 -16.57
CA LEU A 120 4.77 16.22 -16.09
C LEU A 120 4.74 16.08 -14.56
N TYR A 121 5.80 15.55 -13.96
CA TYR A 121 5.90 15.45 -12.51
C TYR A 121 5.82 16.84 -11.86
N ARG A 122 6.61 17.79 -12.33
CA ARG A 122 6.60 19.17 -11.80
C ARG A 122 5.25 19.87 -11.97
N LYS A 123 4.51 19.54 -13.03
CA LYS A 123 3.20 20.13 -13.32
C LYS A 123 2.06 19.50 -12.54
N LEU A 124 2.08 18.17 -12.33
CA LEU A 124 0.93 17.40 -11.87
C LEU A 124 1.08 16.82 -10.45
N TRP A 125 2.31 16.80 -9.90
CA TRP A 125 2.54 16.33 -8.54
C TRP A 125 2.75 17.53 -7.58
N PRO A 126 2.14 17.53 -6.38
CA PRO A 126 1.30 16.48 -5.81
C PRO A 126 -0.09 16.41 -6.44
N ALA A 127 -0.65 15.19 -6.51
CA ALA A 127 -2.00 14.99 -7.00
C ALA A 127 -3.03 15.72 -6.13
N ASP A 128 -4.01 16.37 -6.74
CA ASP A 128 -5.10 17.03 -6.01
C ASP A 128 -6.02 16.02 -5.33
N LEU A 129 -6.28 14.89 -5.99
CA LEU A 129 -7.15 13.84 -5.49
C LEU A 129 -6.70 12.46 -6.00
N GLN A 130 -6.60 11.50 -5.10
CA GLN A 130 -6.51 10.09 -5.42
C GLN A 130 -7.81 9.38 -4.99
N ILE A 131 -8.42 8.61 -5.90
CA ILE A 131 -9.67 7.88 -5.64
C ILE A 131 -9.34 6.39 -5.61
N VAL A 132 -9.63 5.72 -4.51
CA VAL A 132 -9.26 4.32 -4.29
C VAL A 132 -10.40 3.52 -3.65
N GLY A 133 -10.44 2.22 -3.92
CA GLY A 133 -11.34 1.30 -3.25
C GLY A 133 -10.90 0.98 -1.82
N LYS A 134 -11.84 0.63 -0.97
CA LYS A 134 -11.55 0.30 0.44
C LYS A 134 -10.61 -0.89 0.63
N ASP A 135 -10.53 -1.78 -0.34
CA ASP A 135 -9.64 -2.96 -0.35
C ASP A 135 -8.15 -2.59 -0.42
N ILE A 136 -7.85 -1.42 -0.98
CA ILE A 136 -6.48 -0.90 -1.07
C ILE A 136 -6.26 0.35 -0.20
N ALA A 137 -7.20 0.65 0.70
CA ALA A 137 -7.14 1.83 1.56
C ALA A 137 -5.86 1.86 2.42
N ARG A 138 -5.49 0.76 3.08
CA ARG A 138 -4.29 0.69 3.92
C ARG A 138 -3.03 1.06 3.14
N PHE A 139 -2.91 0.60 1.91
CA PHE A 139 -1.75 0.87 1.06
C PHE A 139 -1.66 2.36 0.70
N HIS A 140 -2.78 3.03 0.45
CA HIS A 140 -2.80 4.44 0.04
C HIS A 140 -2.83 5.41 1.22
N LEU A 141 -3.39 5.00 2.35
CA LEU A 141 -3.48 5.88 3.52
C LEU A 141 -2.27 5.75 4.44
N ILE A 142 -1.61 4.60 4.51
CA ILE A 142 -0.47 4.37 5.39
C ILE A 142 0.83 4.22 4.60
N TYR A 143 0.93 3.20 3.70
CA TYR A 143 2.20 2.86 3.06
C TYR A 143 2.66 3.96 2.10
N TRP A 144 1.78 4.44 1.24
CA TRP A 144 2.10 5.46 0.26
C TRP A 144 2.57 6.78 0.88
N PRO A 145 1.83 7.37 1.84
CA PRO A 145 2.32 8.54 2.57
C PRO A 145 3.69 8.33 3.20
N ILE A 146 3.92 7.18 3.83
CA ILE A 146 5.21 6.87 4.46
C ILE A 146 6.33 6.76 3.43
N PHE A 147 6.09 6.13 2.27
CA PHE A 147 7.09 6.09 1.19
C PHE A 147 7.44 7.48 0.68
N LEU A 148 6.44 8.34 0.48
CA LEU A 148 6.67 9.73 0.10
C LEU A 148 7.44 10.51 1.16
N MET A 149 7.11 10.31 2.44
CA MET A 149 7.86 10.90 3.56
C MET A 149 9.31 10.44 3.61
N ALA A 150 9.56 9.17 3.27
CA ALA A 150 10.92 8.62 3.23
C ALA A 150 11.75 9.14 2.06
N LEU A 151 11.08 9.55 0.99
CA LEU A 151 11.68 10.17 -0.20
C LEU A 151 11.75 11.70 -0.12
N ASP A 152 11.26 12.29 0.98
CA ASP A 152 11.07 13.73 1.15
C ASP A 152 10.26 14.38 0.01
N LEU A 153 9.23 13.64 -0.47
CA LEU A 153 8.30 14.10 -1.49
C LEU A 153 7.00 14.61 -0.88
N PRO A 154 6.34 15.60 -1.53
CA PRO A 154 5.03 16.05 -1.09
C PRO A 154 3.99 14.95 -1.23
N LEU A 155 3.06 14.89 -0.28
CA LEU A 155 1.94 13.95 -0.31
C LEU A 155 0.84 14.47 -1.24
N PRO A 156 -0.04 13.57 -1.77
CA PRO A 156 -1.26 14.01 -2.45
C PRO A 156 -2.09 14.88 -1.51
N LYS A 157 -2.86 15.82 -2.07
CA LYS A 157 -3.64 16.75 -1.24
C LYS A 157 -4.83 16.06 -0.57
N LYS A 158 -5.44 15.07 -1.24
CA LYS A 158 -6.60 14.35 -0.74
C LYS A 158 -6.66 12.91 -1.27
N ILE A 159 -7.14 11.99 -0.43
CA ILE A 159 -7.43 10.60 -0.82
C ILE A 159 -8.89 10.28 -0.47
N LEU A 160 -9.68 9.94 -1.49
CA LEU A 160 -11.06 9.51 -1.37
C LEU A 160 -11.14 8.00 -1.42
N VAL A 161 -11.68 7.39 -0.36
CA VAL A 161 -11.84 5.93 -0.28
C VAL A 161 -13.32 5.56 -0.45
N HIS A 162 -13.65 4.95 -1.57
CA HIS A 162 -15.01 4.46 -1.81
C HIS A 162 -15.20 3.01 -1.34
N ASN A 163 -16.44 2.64 -1.06
CA ASN A 163 -16.82 1.26 -0.74
C ASN A 163 -16.74 0.36 -1.98
N PHE A 164 -16.91 -0.97 -1.80
CA PHE A 164 -16.99 -1.88 -2.95
C PHE A 164 -18.15 -1.49 -3.86
N ILE A 165 -17.90 -1.60 -5.17
CA ILE A 165 -18.95 -1.53 -6.17
C ILE A 165 -19.71 -2.86 -6.10
N MET A 166 -21.02 -2.76 -5.87
CA MET A 166 -21.87 -3.93 -5.68
C MET A 166 -22.69 -4.18 -6.93
N MET A 167 -22.74 -5.42 -7.33
CA MET A 167 -23.66 -5.95 -8.36
C MET A 167 -24.81 -6.70 -7.67
N LYS A 168 -25.84 -7.13 -8.43
CA LYS A 168 -26.98 -7.86 -7.86
C LYS A 168 -26.59 -9.14 -7.11
N ASP A 169 -25.50 -9.78 -7.55
CA ASP A 169 -24.95 -11.04 -7.03
C ASP A 169 -23.76 -10.85 -6.07
N GLY A 170 -23.52 -9.62 -5.60
CA GLY A 170 -22.48 -9.30 -4.62
C GLY A 170 -21.41 -8.33 -5.11
N LYS A 171 -20.21 -8.38 -4.51
CA LYS A 171 -19.09 -7.51 -4.90
C LYS A 171 -18.70 -7.75 -6.37
N MET A 172 -18.60 -6.66 -7.14
CA MET A 172 -18.05 -6.70 -8.50
C MET A 172 -16.63 -7.24 -8.49
N SER A 173 -16.35 -8.27 -9.29
CA SER A 173 -15.03 -8.92 -9.31
C SER A 173 -14.78 -9.62 -10.64
N LYS A 174 -13.61 -9.37 -11.23
CA LYS A 174 -13.17 -10.07 -12.45
C LYS A 174 -13.15 -11.59 -12.28
N SER A 175 -12.74 -12.08 -11.11
CA SER A 175 -12.68 -13.52 -10.81
C SER A 175 -14.07 -14.18 -10.71
N LYS A 176 -15.13 -13.40 -10.52
CA LYS A 176 -16.53 -13.85 -10.51
C LYS A 176 -17.21 -13.67 -11.86
N GLY A 177 -16.58 -12.97 -12.80
CA GLY A 177 -17.18 -12.70 -14.11
C GLY A 177 -18.40 -11.79 -14.08
N ASN A 178 -18.60 -11.00 -13.01
CA ASN A 178 -19.72 -10.10 -12.81
C ASN A 178 -19.35 -8.62 -12.97
N VAL A 179 -18.48 -8.33 -13.93
CA VAL A 179 -18.03 -6.99 -14.31
C VAL A 179 -18.62 -6.55 -15.63
#